data_32d817c10cc91ee7583aaf29469050ae
#
_entry.id   32d817c10cc91ee7583aaf29469050ae
#
_cell.length_a   1.000
_cell.length_b   1.000
_cell.length_c   1.000
_cell.angle_alpha   90.00
_cell.angle_beta   90.00
_cell.angle_gamma   90.00
#
_symmetry.space_group_name_H-M   'P 1'
#
loop_
_entity.id
_entity.type
_entity.pdbx_description
1 polymer ?
#
loop_
_entity_poly.entity_id
_entity_poly.type
_entity_poly.pdbx_seq_one_letter_code
_entity_poly.pdbx_strand_id
1 'polypeptide(L)'
;EVEPLVEEINSLLAHSERQAEEARMHAGNLAHALKTPLTVLTNAATAHDPKLSDLVCRETRTMQRHVEHHLARARAVGRRASGHARAAVWPSAESVLRAVTRIHEDARLDLDGNRGAIVAIERQDLDEILGNLIENAAKYGGGSVFVTVDAEPDAELCTIWVEDDGMGIPEADRTRIFDRGARLDTGKPGTGLGLAIVRDVAQIYSGEVELGESEDLGGLLVMLRLPRAL
;
A
#
# COMPACT_ATOMS: atom_id res chain seq x y z
N GLU A 1 10.25 -42.29 19.97
CA GLU A 1 9.19 -41.35 20.47
C GLU A 1 9.74 -39.91 20.72
N VAL A 2 11.08 -39.72 20.82
CA VAL A 2 11.68 -38.40 21.10
C VAL A 2 12.03 -37.65 19.80
N GLU A 3 12.24 -38.37 18.72
CA GLU A 3 12.68 -37.81 17.42
C GLU A 3 11.69 -36.81 16.81
N PRO A 4 10.36 -37.03 16.79
CA PRO A 4 9.38 -36.07 16.32
C PRO A 4 9.34 -34.80 17.17
N LEU A 5 9.55 -34.90 18.47
CA LEU A 5 9.56 -33.76 19.38
C LEU A 5 10.80 -32.87 19.16
N VAL A 6 11.94 -33.49 18.87
CA VAL A 6 13.18 -32.77 18.54
C VAL A 6 13.06 -32.04 17.21
N GLU A 7 12.43 -32.66 16.21
CA GLU A 7 12.15 -32.01 14.91
C GLU A 7 11.20 -30.82 15.06
N GLU A 8 10.16 -30.97 15.88
CA GLU A 8 9.21 -29.88 16.15
C GLU A 8 9.86 -28.70 16.88
N ILE A 9 10.70 -28.99 17.89
CA ILE A 9 11.47 -27.94 18.61
C ILE A 9 12.45 -27.24 17.64
N ASN A 10 13.16 -27.99 16.81
CA ASN A 10 14.08 -27.40 15.84
C ASN A 10 13.35 -26.53 14.80
N SER A 11 12.16 -26.95 14.36
CA SER A 11 11.31 -26.18 13.49
C SER A 11 10.84 -24.89 14.13
N LEU A 12 10.43 -24.92 15.41
CA LEU A 12 10.05 -23.74 16.18
C LEU A 12 11.22 -22.79 16.42
N LEU A 13 12.41 -23.31 16.73
CA LEU A 13 13.62 -22.48 16.85
C LEU A 13 13.99 -21.81 15.53
N ALA A 14 14.01 -22.54 14.44
CA ALA A 14 14.28 -21.97 13.11
C ALA A 14 13.22 -20.94 12.68
N HIS A 15 11.97 -21.10 13.09
CA HIS A 15 10.92 -20.12 12.87
C HIS A 15 11.15 -18.86 13.72
N SER A 16 11.48 -19.03 15.01
CA SER A 16 11.78 -17.92 15.92
C SER A 16 13.00 -17.12 15.48
N GLU A 17 14.06 -17.77 15.03
CA GLU A 17 15.26 -17.12 14.50
C GLU A 17 14.96 -16.29 13.24
N ARG A 18 14.19 -16.85 12.31
CA ARG A 18 13.74 -16.11 11.11
C ARG A 18 12.92 -14.88 11.48
N GLN A 19 11.97 -14.99 12.41
CA GLN A 19 11.18 -13.86 12.88
C GLN A 19 12.04 -12.77 13.54
N ALA A 20 13.04 -13.16 14.34
CA ALA A 20 13.95 -12.22 14.96
C ALA A 20 14.82 -11.49 13.93
N GLU A 21 15.30 -12.18 12.90
CA GLU A 21 16.09 -11.57 11.83
C GLU A 21 15.25 -10.63 10.96
N GLU A 22 14.04 -11.02 10.60
CA GLU A 22 13.08 -10.15 9.91
C GLU A 22 12.79 -8.88 10.71
N ALA A 23 12.55 -9.02 12.03
CA ALA A 23 12.31 -7.87 12.90
C ALA A 23 13.53 -6.91 12.96
N ARG A 24 14.75 -7.44 13.00
CA ARG A 24 15.98 -6.63 12.95
C ARG A 24 16.13 -5.90 11.62
N MET A 25 15.89 -6.57 10.49
CA MET A 25 15.94 -5.94 9.17
C MET A 25 14.90 -4.83 9.06
N HIS A 26 13.70 -5.04 9.59
CA HIS A 26 12.64 -4.01 9.60
C HIS A 26 13.01 -2.80 10.42
N ALA A 27 13.57 -3.00 11.62
CA ALA A 27 14.03 -1.91 12.46
C ALA A 27 15.17 -1.12 11.79
N GLY A 28 16.12 -1.80 11.13
CA GLY A 28 17.19 -1.19 10.35
C GLY A 28 16.67 -0.35 9.18
N ASN A 29 15.72 -0.87 8.43
CA ASN A 29 15.09 -0.18 7.31
C ASN A 29 14.31 1.07 7.77
N LEU A 30 13.57 0.99 8.87
CA LEU A 30 12.88 2.13 9.46
C LEU A 30 13.86 3.21 9.91
N ALA A 31 14.93 2.82 10.63
CA ALA A 31 15.95 3.75 11.08
C ALA A 31 16.61 4.49 9.90
N HIS A 32 16.90 3.77 8.80
CA HIS A 32 17.45 4.38 7.59
C HIS A 32 16.47 5.33 6.91
N ALA A 33 15.21 4.92 6.79
CA ALA A 33 14.14 5.73 6.18
C ALA A 33 13.84 7.02 6.96
N LEU A 34 14.01 7.03 8.28
CA LEU A 34 13.87 8.21 9.12
C LEU A 34 15.12 9.09 9.14
N LYS A 35 16.32 8.50 9.00
CA LYS A 35 17.60 9.23 9.03
C LYS A 35 17.71 10.23 7.88
N THR A 36 17.27 9.87 6.68
CA THR A 36 17.38 10.72 5.49
C THR A 36 16.61 12.04 5.66
N PRO A 37 15.30 12.06 5.95
CA PRO A 37 14.54 13.29 6.15
C PRO A 37 15.06 14.09 7.35
N LEU A 38 15.52 13.42 8.41
CA LEU A 38 16.11 14.09 9.57
C LEU A 38 17.41 14.82 9.20
N THR A 39 18.26 14.21 8.36
CA THR A 39 19.48 14.85 7.87
C THR A 39 19.17 16.07 7.03
N VAL A 40 18.15 15.99 6.15
CA VAL A 40 17.69 17.13 5.34
C VAL A 40 17.24 18.29 6.23
N LEU A 41 16.42 17.99 7.25
CA LEU A 41 15.95 19.00 8.21
C LEU A 41 17.09 19.62 9.01
N THR A 42 18.02 18.80 9.49
CA THR A 42 19.18 19.28 10.26
C THR A 42 20.06 20.20 9.42
N ASN A 43 20.34 19.82 8.17
CA ASN A 43 21.15 20.64 7.26
C ASN A 43 20.47 21.97 6.93
N ALA A 44 19.16 21.96 6.65
CA ALA A 44 18.40 23.17 6.38
C ALA A 44 18.30 24.10 7.59
N ALA A 45 18.12 23.55 8.79
CA ALA A 45 18.13 24.30 10.04
C ALA A 45 19.50 24.96 10.30
N THR A 46 20.59 24.21 10.08
CA THR A 46 21.97 24.71 10.24
C THR A 46 22.30 25.80 9.22
N ALA A 47 21.79 25.65 7.99
CA ALA A 47 21.97 26.64 6.91
C ALA A 47 21.04 27.87 7.03
N HIS A 48 20.14 27.90 8.01
CA HIS A 48 19.10 28.94 8.17
C HIS A 48 18.27 29.12 6.88
N ASP A 49 17.88 27.99 6.24
CA ASP A 49 17.13 28.00 4.99
C ASP A 49 15.80 28.76 5.16
N PRO A 50 15.51 29.78 4.35
CA PRO A 50 14.27 30.53 4.41
C PRO A 50 13.01 29.68 4.16
N LYS A 51 13.15 28.52 3.53
CA LYS A 51 12.06 27.55 3.29
C LYS A 51 11.98 26.44 4.35
N LEU A 52 12.66 26.62 5.50
CA LEU A 52 12.70 25.61 6.56
C LEU A 52 11.30 25.16 7.01
N SER A 53 10.34 26.07 7.13
CA SER A 53 8.97 25.75 7.54
C SER A 53 8.28 24.76 6.57
N ASP A 54 8.38 25.03 5.27
CA ASP A 54 7.79 24.15 4.24
C ASP A 54 8.52 22.80 4.19
N LEU A 55 9.82 22.83 4.37
CA LEU A 55 10.65 21.64 4.44
C LEU A 55 10.27 20.77 5.63
N VAL A 56 10.09 21.37 6.82
CA VAL A 56 9.65 20.66 8.03
C VAL A 56 8.30 19.97 7.77
N CYS A 57 7.33 20.69 7.24
CA CYS A 57 6.01 20.10 6.94
C CYS A 57 6.10 18.93 5.96
N ARG A 58 6.91 19.03 4.92
CA ARG A 58 7.10 18.00 3.91
C ARG A 58 7.80 16.76 4.48
N GLU A 59 8.93 16.95 5.14
CA GLU A 59 9.73 15.85 5.67
C GLU A 59 9.02 15.14 6.83
N THR A 60 8.28 15.88 7.69
CA THR A 60 7.47 15.28 8.75
C THR A 60 6.37 14.39 8.19
N ARG A 61 5.67 14.81 7.14
CA ARG A 61 4.67 13.95 6.46
C ARG A 61 5.31 12.70 5.84
N THR A 62 6.53 12.82 5.34
CA THR A 62 7.28 11.68 4.81
C THR A 62 7.66 10.71 5.91
N MET A 63 8.18 11.20 7.05
CA MET A 63 8.50 10.37 8.21
C MET A 63 7.25 9.69 8.79
N GLN A 64 6.13 10.40 8.89
CA GLN A 64 4.87 9.84 9.38
C GLN A 64 4.41 8.67 8.51
N ARG A 65 4.42 8.80 7.18
CA ARG A 65 4.10 7.71 6.27
C ARG A 65 5.02 6.51 6.40
N HIS A 66 6.32 6.72 6.59
CA HIS A 66 7.26 5.62 6.85
C HIS A 66 6.93 4.87 8.14
N VAL A 67 6.59 5.61 9.21
CA VAL A 67 6.20 5.01 10.50
C VAL A 67 4.89 4.22 10.35
N GLU A 68 3.87 4.81 9.75
CA GLU A 68 2.57 4.16 9.50
C GLU A 68 2.73 2.87 8.72
N HIS A 69 3.50 2.89 7.62
CA HIS A 69 3.80 1.70 6.82
C HIS A 69 4.49 0.60 7.65
N HIS A 70 5.52 0.95 8.44
CA HIS A 70 6.22 -0.06 9.26
C HIS A 70 5.33 -0.61 10.37
N LEU A 71 4.44 0.22 10.94
CA LEU A 71 3.46 -0.24 11.92
C LEU A 71 2.39 -1.15 11.29
N ALA A 72 1.89 -0.83 10.10
CA ALA A 72 0.96 -1.68 9.37
C ALA A 72 1.57 -3.06 9.12
N ARG A 73 2.80 -3.10 8.62
CA ARG A 73 3.53 -4.35 8.38
C ARG A 73 3.75 -5.16 9.68
N ALA A 74 4.16 -4.52 10.77
CA ALA A 74 4.37 -5.20 12.06
C ALA A 74 3.06 -5.78 12.63
N ARG A 75 1.94 -5.05 12.47
CA ARG A 75 0.61 -5.53 12.87
C ARG A 75 0.16 -6.71 12.01
N ALA A 76 0.32 -6.62 10.71
CA ALA A 76 -0.12 -7.66 9.78
C ALA A 76 0.62 -8.99 10.00
N VAL A 77 1.93 -8.96 10.24
CA VAL A 77 2.71 -10.16 10.60
C VAL A 77 2.22 -10.77 11.93
N GLY A 78 1.94 -9.95 12.94
CA GLY A 78 1.45 -10.43 14.24
C GLY A 78 0.02 -10.99 14.21
N ARG A 79 -0.84 -10.50 13.31
CA ARG A 79 -2.27 -10.87 13.23
C ARG A 79 -2.56 -11.99 12.25
N ARG A 80 -1.71 -12.23 11.25
CA ARG A 80 -1.82 -13.41 10.36
C ARG A 80 -1.89 -14.72 11.17
N ALA A 81 -1.28 -14.75 12.36
CA ALA A 81 -1.35 -15.88 13.28
C ALA A 81 -2.74 -16.08 13.91
N SER A 82 -3.63 -15.08 13.89
CA SER A 82 -4.96 -15.17 14.55
C SER A 82 -6.12 -15.55 13.62
N GLY A 83 -5.94 -15.55 12.31
CA GLY A 83 -6.92 -16.06 11.33
C GLY A 83 -8.27 -15.31 11.25
N HIS A 84 -8.42 -14.15 11.90
CA HIS A 84 -9.71 -13.49 12.08
C HIS A 84 -9.86 -12.16 11.33
N ALA A 85 -8.87 -11.75 10.54
CA ALA A 85 -8.94 -10.51 9.79
C ALA A 85 -10.04 -10.57 8.72
N ARG A 86 -11.02 -9.68 8.80
CA ARG A 86 -12.14 -9.59 7.85
C ARG A 86 -12.50 -8.13 7.58
N ALA A 87 -12.52 -7.73 6.33
CA ALA A 87 -12.94 -6.39 5.93
C ALA A 87 -13.95 -6.45 4.78
N ALA A 88 -15.02 -5.68 4.91
CA ALA A 88 -15.97 -5.48 3.82
C ALA A 88 -15.39 -4.44 2.84
N VAL A 89 -15.23 -4.83 1.57
CA VAL A 89 -14.55 -4.01 0.56
C VAL A 89 -15.35 -2.75 0.24
N TRP A 90 -16.65 -2.88 0.02
CA TRP A 90 -17.50 -1.76 -0.39
C TRP A 90 -17.49 -0.58 0.59
N PRO A 91 -17.74 -0.76 1.90
CA PRO A 91 -17.70 0.34 2.87
C PRO A 91 -16.32 1.00 3.00
N SER A 92 -15.24 0.22 2.86
CA SER A 92 -13.86 0.75 2.83
C SER A 92 -13.64 1.62 1.59
N ALA A 93 -13.98 1.12 0.40
CA ALA A 93 -13.87 1.87 -0.85
C ALA A 93 -14.68 3.17 -0.81
N GLU A 94 -15.94 3.13 -0.40
CA GLU A 94 -16.77 4.35 -0.24
C GLU A 94 -16.16 5.36 0.74
N SER A 95 -15.60 4.90 1.85
CA SER A 95 -14.98 5.77 2.85
C SER A 95 -13.76 6.48 2.27
N VAL A 96 -12.90 5.73 1.56
CA VAL A 96 -11.70 6.26 0.92
C VAL A 96 -12.07 7.22 -0.21
N LEU A 97 -13.01 6.84 -1.07
CA LEU A 97 -13.48 7.71 -2.16
C LEU A 97 -13.98 9.06 -1.64
N ARG A 98 -14.79 9.06 -0.58
CA ARG A 98 -15.24 10.31 0.07
C ARG A 98 -14.09 11.17 0.61
N ALA A 99 -13.05 10.54 1.12
CA ALA A 99 -11.87 11.26 1.63
C ALA A 99 -11.06 11.87 0.48
N VAL A 100 -10.82 11.10 -0.59
CA VAL A 100 -10.05 11.53 -1.76
C VAL A 100 -10.78 12.64 -2.53
N THR A 101 -12.10 12.55 -2.70
CA THR A 101 -12.92 13.60 -3.35
C THR A 101 -12.77 14.96 -2.66
N ARG A 102 -12.60 14.99 -1.34
CA ARG A 102 -12.38 16.26 -0.61
C ARG A 102 -11.01 16.90 -0.86
N ILE A 103 -10.03 16.09 -1.27
CA ILE A 103 -8.65 16.54 -1.56
C ILE A 103 -8.51 16.89 -3.05
N HIS A 104 -9.22 16.15 -3.90
CA HIS A 104 -9.20 16.27 -5.36
C HIS A 104 -10.61 16.60 -5.87
N GLU A 105 -11.05 17.84 -5.61
CA GLU A 105 -12.43 18.29 -5.90
C GLU A 105 -12.81 18.22 -7.40
N ASP A 106 -11.80 18.31 -8.27
CA ASP A 106 -11.99 18.24 -9.72
C ASP A 106 -12.04 16.80 -10.26
N ALA A 107 -11.70 15.79 -9.43
CA ALA A 107 -11.68 14.40 -9.87
C ALA A 107 -13.07 13.76 -9.74
N ARG A 108 -13.47 13.07 -10.81
CA ARG A 108 -14.66 12.22 -10.81
C ARG A 108 -14.26 10.82 -10.34
N LEU A 109 -14.83 10.38 -9.24
CA LEU A 109 -14.55 9.08 -8.61
C LEU A 109 -15.84 8.25 -8.61
N ASP A 110 -15.85 7.13 -9.33
CA ASP A 110 -16.98 6.22 -9.44
C ASP A 110 -16.63 4.84 -8.83
N LEU A 111 -17.64 4.15 -8.25
CA LEU A 111 -17.50 2.82 -7.63
C LEU A 111 -18.62 1.91 -8.12
N ASP A 112 -18.25 0.73 -8.62
CA ASP A 112 -19.21 -0.28 -9.07
C ASP A 112 -18.80 -1.72 -8.67
N GLY A 113 -19.70 -2.68 -8.82
CA GLY A 113 -19.44 -4.10 -8.62
C GLY A 113 -20.07 -4.70 -7.37
N ASN A 114 -19.41 -5.71 -6.80
CA ASN A 114 -19.94 -6.54 -5.72
C ASN A 114 -19.92 -5.84 -4.36
N ARG A 115 -21.10 -5.50 -3.84
CA ARG A 115 -21.27 -4.82 -2.54
C ARG A 115 -21.11 -5.72 -1.33
N GLY A 116 -21.17 -7.03 -1.51
CA GLY A 116 -21.08 -8.02 -0.44
C GLY A 116 -19.68 -8.62 -0.27
N ALA A 117 -18.69 -8.16 -1.03
CA ALA A 117 -17.34 -8.71 -0.99
C ALA A 117 -16.68 -8.48 0.38
N ILE A 118 -16.19 -9.59 0.98
CA ILE A 118 -15.42 -9.58 2.25
C ILE A 118 -14.07 -10.24 1.98
N VAL A 119 -13.00 -9.59 2.38
CA VAL A 119 -11.62 -10.06 2.20
C VAL A 119 -10.93 -10.33 3.54
N ALA A 120 -9.96 -11.23 3.51
CA ALA A 120 -9.21 -11.69 4.70
C ALA A 120 -8.06 -10.72 5.03
N ILE A 121 -8.39 -9.47 5.29
CA ILE A 121 -7.47 -8.38 5.63
C ILE A 121 -8.07 -7.54 6.75
N GLU A 122 -7.24 -6.89 7.55
CA GLU A 122 -7.71 -5.89 8.51
C GLU A 122 -8.25 -4.66 7.77
N ARG A 123 -9.35 -4.11 8.28
CA ARG A 123 -9.98 -2.95 7.65
C ARG A 123 -9.02 -1.76 7.47
N GLN A 124 -8.19 -1.49 8.47
CA GLN A 124 -7.24 -0.38 8.42
C GLN A 124 -6.22 -0.57 7.29
N ASP A 125 -5.74 -1.79 7.08
CA ASP A 125 -4.76 -2.12 6.05
C ASP A 125 -5.42 -2.09 4.66
N LEU A 126 -6.69 -2.50 4.56
CA LEU A 126 -7.49 -2.34 3.33
C LEU A 126 -7.70 -0.86 2.99
N ASP A 127 -8.08 -0.04 3.98
CA ASP A 127 -8.26 1.41 3.81
C ASP A 127 -6.94 2.07 3.37
N GLU A 128 -5.78 1.62 3.88
CA GLU A 128 -4.44 2.09 3.47
C GLU A 128 -4.12 1.72 2.02
N ILE A 129 -4.36 0.47 1.61
CA ILE A 129 -4.16 0.03 0.22
C ILE A 129 -5.03 0.85 -0.73
N LEU A 130 -6.34 0.89 -0.47
CA LEU A 130 -7.29 1.61 -1.31
C LEU A 130 -6.98 3.11 -1.34
N GLY A 131 -6.58 3.69 -0.20
CA GLY A 131 -6.16 5.08 -0.10
C GLY A 131 -4.99 5.40 -1.03
N ASN A 132 -3.95 4.57 -1.00
CA ASN A 132 -2.79 4.74 -1.88
C ASN A 132 -3.14 4.60 -3.36
N LEU A 133 -3.98 3.63 -3.72
CA LEU A 133 -4.37 3.40 -5.11
C LEU A 133 -5.25 4.53 -5.65
N ILE A 134 -6.32 4.88 -4.93
CA ILE A 134 -7.30 5.88 -5.36
C ILE A 134 -6.70 7.29 -5.35
N GLU A 135 -5.86 7.63 -4.34
CA GLU A 135 -5.13 8.91 -4.31
C GLU A 135 -4.14 9.00 -5.49
N ASN A 136 -3.42 7.91 -5.80
CA ASN A 136 -2.53 7.89 -6.96
C ASN A 136 -3.30 8.09 -8.26
N ALA A 137 -4.41 7.40 -8.46
CA ALA A 137 -5.27 7.53 -9.63
C ALA A 137 -5.82 8.96 -9.77
N ALA A 138 -6.36 9.55 -8.70
CA ALA A 138 -6.84 10.94 -8.71
C ALA A 138 -5.73 11.96 -8.96
N LYS A 139 -4.51 11.69 -8.47
CA LYS A 139 -3.37 12.60 -8.59
C LYS A 139 -2.70 12.55 -9.94
N TYR A 140 -2.49 11.36 -10.49
CA TYR A 140 -1.73 11.14 -11.72
C TYR A 140 -2.61 10.92 -12.93
N GLY A 141 -3.89 10.60 -12.74
CA GLY A 141 -4.91 10.54 -13.77
C GLY A 141 -5.23 11.88 -14.42
N GLY A 142 -6.10 11.87 -15.40
CA GLY A 142 -6.60 13.03 -16.13
C GLY A 142 -7.82 13.71 -15.49
N GLY A 143 -8.41 13.07 -14.46
CA GLY A 143 -9.59 13.58 -13.73
C GLY A 143 -10.67 12.55 -13.49
N SER A 144 -10.57 11.35 -14.08
CA SER A 144 -11.54 10.26 -13.87
C SER A 144 -10.86 9.08 -13.20
N VAL A 145 -11.50 8.53 -12.17
CA VAL A 145 -11.08 7.29 -11.49
C VAL A 145 -12.26 6.37 -11.36
N PHE A 146 -12.09 5.14 -11.78
CA PHE A 146 -13.11 4.11 -11.66
C PHE A 146 -12.62 2.97 -10.79
N VAL A 147 -13.41 2.60 -9.79
CA VAL A 147 -13.09 1.48 -8.89
C VAL A 147 -14.15 0.39 -9.09
N THR A 148 -13.70 -0.81 -9.45
CA THR A 148 -14.58 -1.96 -9.63
C THR A 148 -14.23 -3.04 -8.63
N VAL A 149 -15.25 -3.61 -7.97
CA VAL A 149 -15.10 -4.73 -7.04
C VAL A 149 -15.72 -5.97 -7.65
N ASP A 150 -14.90 -6.99 -7.92
CA ASP A 150 -15.35 -8.27 -8.42
C ASP A 150 -15.07 -9.39 -7.41
N ALA A 151 -16.10 -10.12 -7.06
CA ALA A 151 -16.03 -11.26 -6.16
C ALA A 151 -17.09 -12.28 -6.59
N GLU A 152 -16.72 -13.14 -7.53
CA GLU A 152 -17.59 -14.24 -7.92
C GLU A 152 -17.88 -15.17 -6.73
N PRO A 153 -19.09 -15.78 -6.64
CA PRO A 153 -19.50 -16.56 -5.48
C PRO A 153 -18.53 -17.67 -5.08
N ASP A 154 -17.95 -18.35 -6.06
CA ASP A 154 -17.07 -19.50 -5.87
C ASP A 154 -15.57 -19.17 -5.98
N ALA A 155 -15.21 -17.90 -6.21
CA ALA A 155 -13.82 -17.49 -6.29
C ALA A 155 -13.16 -17.42 -4.91
N GLU A 156 -11.94 -17.90 -4.80
CA GLU A 156 -11.12 -17.78 -3.58
C GLU A 156 -10.58 -16.34 -3.37
N LEU A 157 -10.50 -15.58 -4.44
CA LEU A 157 -9.98 -14.22 -4.46
C LEU A 157 -11.10 -13.21 -4.77
N CYS A 158 -10.98 -12.04 -4.20
CA CYS A 158 -11.70 -10.84 -4.60
C CYS A 158 -10.72 -9.97 -5.39
N THR A 159 -11.14 -9.52 -6.57
CA THR A 159 -10.36 -8.60 -7.40
C THR A 159 -10.93 -7.20 -7.29
N ILE A 160 -10.06 -6.24 -7.06
CA ILE A 160 -10.40 -4.81 -7.02
C ILE A 160 -9.58 -4.14 -8.12
N TRP A 161 -10.25 -3.54 -9.08
CA TRP A 161 -9.64 -2.74 -10.13
C TRP A 161 -9.72 -1.27 -9.78
N VAL A 162 -8.63 -0.56 -9.96
CA VAL A 162 -8.58 0.90 -9.87
C VAL A 162 -8.00 1.42 -11.19
N GLU A 163 -8.79 2.17 -11.91
CA GLU A 163 -8.49 2.66 -13.24
C GLU A 163 -8.47 4.19 -13.25
N ASP A 164 -7.58 4.75 -14.04
CA ASP A 164 -7.51 6.20 -14.26
C ASP A 164 -7.38 6.53 -15.76
N ASP A 165 -7.63 7.78 -16.10
CA ASP A 165 -7.53 8.34 -17.44
C ASP A 165 -6.21 9.11 -17.68
N GLY A 166 -5.15 8.76 -16.94
CA GLY A 166 -3.83 9.37 -17.06
C GLY A 166 -2.99 8.82 -18.21
N MET A 167 -1.70 9.11 -18.16
CA MET A 167 -0.75 8.63 -19.20
C MET A 167 -0.34 7.17 -19.00
N GLY A 168 -0.82 6.48 -17.96
CA GLY A 168 -0.42 5.13 -17.64
C GLY A 168 1.04 5.01 -17.19
N ILE A 169 1.50 3.77 -17.10
CA ILE A 169 2.90 3.42 -16.79
C ILE A 169 3.44 2.54 -17.92
N PRO A 170 4.55 2.94 -18.58
CA PRO A 170 5.19 2.12 -19.60
C PRO A 170 5.52 0.73 -19.08
N GLU A 171 5.34 -0.30 -19.90
CA GLU A 171 5.54 -1.70 -19.52
C GLU A 171 6.94 -1.94 -18.91
N ALA A 172 7.97 -1.31 -19.46
CA ALA A 172 9.35 -1.41 -18.97
C ALA A 172 9.52 -0.89 -17.52
N ASP A 173 8.65 0.00 -17.06
CA ASP A 173 8.70 0.61 -15.73
C ASP A 173 7.74 -0.04 -14.72
N ARG A 174 6.78 -0.88 -15.16
CA ARG A 174 5.74 -1.47 -14.30
C ARG A 174 6.30 -2.32 -13.16
N THR A 175 7.40 -3.00 -13.36
CA THR A 175 8.07 -3.76 -12.29
C THR A 175 8.82 -2.82 -11.35
N ARG A 176 9.55 -1.84 -11.89
CA ARG A 176 10.40 -0.94 -11.13
C ARG A 176 9.62 0.09 -10.31
N ILE A 177 8.41 0.45 -10.75
CA ILE A 177 7.60 1.46 -10.05
C ILE A 177 7.16 1.01 -8.66
N PHE A 178 7.19 -0.29 -8.38
CA PHE A 178 6.96 -0.83 -7.04
C PHE A 178 8.19 -0.71 -6.11
N ASP A 179 9.35 -0.33 -6.62
CA ASP A 179 10.52 -0.14 -5.77
C ASP A 179 10.37 1.14 -4.96
N ARG A 180 10.88 1.11 -3.72
CA ARG A 180 10.75 2.23 -2.78
C ARG A 180 11.45 3.47 -3.31
N GLY A 181 10.69 4.56 -3.41
CA GLY A 181 11.18 5.81 -3.95
C GLY A 181 11.22 5.87 -5.47
N ALA A 182 10.82 4.81 -6.17
CA ALA A 182 10.68 4.84 -7.61
C ALA A 182 9.60 5.85 -8.03
N ARG A 183 9.90 6.63 -9.06
CA ARG A 183 8.99 7.63 -9.62
C ARG A 183 9.19 7.72 -11.11
N LEU A 184 8.10 7.90 -11.82
CA LEU A 184 8.14 8.46 -13.17
C LEU A 184 8.29 9.98 -13.04
N ASP A 185 9.03 10.57 -13.95
CA ASP A 185 9.22 12.03 -13.98
C ASP A 185 7.98 12.72 -14.52
N THR A 186 6.95 12.82 -13.69
CA THR A 186 5.66 13.44 -14.03
C THR A 186 5.57 14.92 -13.62
N GLY A 187 6.61 15.46 -12.99
CA GLY A 187 6.58 16.82 -12.41
C GLY A 187 5.65 16.99 -11.19
N LYS A 188 4.79 16.02 -10.88
CA LYS A 188 3.88 16.07 -9.73
C LYS A 188 4.61 15.67 -8.45
N PRO A 189 4.42 16.35 -7.30
CA PRO A 189 5.09 16.02 -6.06
C PRO A 189 4.62 14.66 -5.52
N GLY A 190 5.54 13.82 -5.01
CA GLY A 190 5.21 12.51 -4.43
C GLY A 190 6.43 11.86 -3.80
N THR A 191 6.24 10.84 -2.95
CA THR A 191 7.32 10.12 -2.26
C THR A 191 7.77 8.87 -2.98
N GLY A 192 7.00 8.36 -3.96
CA GLY A 192 7.26 7.07 -4.61
C GLY A 192 7.07 5.87 -3.67
N LEU A 193 6.26 6.00 -2.62
CA LEU A 193 6.03 4.94 -1.64
C LEU A 193 4.67 4.25 -1.82
N GLY A 194 3.68 4.90 -2.43
CA GLY A 194 2.31 4.41 -2.46
C GLY A 194 2.16 3.00 -3.04
N LEU A 195 2.69 2.77 -4.24
CA LEU A 195 2.61 1.44 -4.88
C LEU A 195 3.48 0.40 -4.16
N ALA A 196 4.63 0.79 -3.60
CA ALA A 196 5.44 -0.10 -2.77
C ALA A 196 4.68 -0.55 -1.52
N ILE A 197 3.97 0.35 -0.84
CA ILE A 197 3.10 0.04 0.30
C ILE A 197 1.99 -0.94 -0.12
N VAL A 198 1.31 -0.66 -1.22
CA VAL A 198 0.25 -1.53 -1.75
C VAL A 198 0.77 -2.95 -1.96
N ARG A 199 1.91 -3.12 -2.64
CA ARG A 199 2.52 -4.42 -2.89
C ARG A 199 2.91 -5.13 -1.58
N ASP A 200 3.62 -4.42 -0.69
CA ASP A 200 4.08 -4.98 0.57
C ASP A 200 2.91 -5.45 1.45
N VAL A 201 1.84 -4.64 1.58
CA VAL A 201 0.66 -5.01 2.37
C VAL A 201 -0.13 -6.13 1.71
N ALA A 202 -0.36 -6.09 0.39
CA ALA A 202 -1.04 -7.16 -0.33
C ALA A 202 -0.34 -8.52 -0.11
N GLN A 203 0.99 -8.56 -0.26
CA GLN A 203 1.79 -9.77 -0.05
C GLN A 203 1.69 -10.34 1.37
N ILE A 204 1.61 -9.49 2.40
CA ILE A 204 1.41 -9.94 3.79
C ILE A 204 0.11 -10.74 3.93
N TYR A 205 -0.93 -10.34 3.23
CA TYR A 205 -2.23 -11.03 3.23
C TYR A 205 -2.37 -12.09 2.13
N SER A 206 -1.26 -12.53 1.51
CA SER A 206 -1.25 -13.49 0.39
C SER A 206 -2.05 -13.02 -0.82
N GLY A 207 -2.16 -11.70 -0.99
CA GLY A 207 -2.71 -11.07 -2.17
C GLY A 207 -1.63 -10.70 -3.18
N GLU A 208 -2.07 -10.21 -4.31
CA GLU A 208 -1.25 -9.81 -5.45
C GLU A 208 -1.67 -8.44 -5.96
N VAL A 209 -0.72 -7.71 -6.55
CA VAL A 209 -0.99 -6.45 -7.26
C VAL A 209 -0.29 -6.47 -8.60
N GLU A 210 -1.04 -6.17 -9.65
CA GLU A 210 -0.57 -6.10 -11.03
C GLU A 210 -0.93 -4.75 -11.65
N LEU A 211 -0.13 -4.32 -12.64
CA LEU A 211 -0.37 -3.08 -13.38
C LEU A 211 -0.64 -3.42 -14.85
N GLY A 212 -1.64 -2.78 -15.39
CA GLY A 212 -2.04 -2.86 -16.78
C GLY A 212 -2.36 -1.50 -17.38
N GLU A 213 -2.95 -1.50 -18.54
CA GLU A 213 -3.54 -0.35 -19.21
C GLU A 213 -5.05 -0.47 -19.12
N SER A 214 -5.73 0.61 -18.74
CA SER A 214 -7.19 0.63 -18.74
C SER A 214 -7.70 0.69 -20.18
N GLU A 215 -8.51 -0.30 -20.55
CA GLU A 215 -9.17 -0.33 -21.87
C GLU A 215 -10.31 0.69 -21.92
N ASP A 216 -10.94 1.00 -20.80
CA ASP A 216 -12.10 1.89 -20.71
C ASP A 216 -11.70 3.38 -20.62
N LEU A 217 -10.63 3.68 -19.87
CA LEU A 217 -10.19 5.05 -19.61
C LEU A 217 -8.88 5.42 -20.33
N GLY A 218 -8.12 4.42 -20.81
CA GLY A 218 -6.88 4.62 -21.55
C GLY A 218 -5.65 4.98 -20.70
N GLY A 219 -5.79 5.00 -19.37
CA GLY A 219 -4.71 5.27 -18.43
C GLY A 219 -4.20 4.01 -17.71
N LEU A 220 -3.86 4.15 -16.42
CA LEU A 220 -3.37 3.05 -15.62
C LEU A 220 -4.52 2.18 -15.12
N LEU A 221 -4.38 0.88 -15.24
CA LEU A 221 -5.15 -0.13 -14.52
C LEU A 221 -4.27 -0.73 -13.41
N VAL A 222 -4.75 -0.67 -12.18
CA VAL A 222 -4.18 -1.42 -11.05
C VAL A 222 -5.16 -2.52 -10.65
N MET A 223 -4.70 -3.77 -10.71
CA MET A 223 -5.46 -4.94 -10.31
C MET A 223 -4.93 -5.45 -8.97
N LEU A 224 -5.74 -5.37 -7.94
CA LEU A 224 -5.47 -5.88 -6.60
C LEU A 224 -6.31 -7.13 -6.34
N ARG A 225 -5.66 -8.26 -6.08
CA ARG A 225 -6.31 -9.52 -5.70
C ARG A 225 -6.06 -9.83 -4.24
N LEU A 226 -7.12 -10.06 -3.48
CA LEU A 226 -7.03 -10.40 -2.05
C LEU A 226 -7.83 -11.67 -1.76
N PRO A 227 -7.34 -12.55 -0.83
CA PRO A 227 -8.10 -13.70 -0.39
C PRO A 227 -9.46 -13.29 0.20
N ARG A 228 -10.51 -13.99 -0.17
CA ARG A 228 -11.83 -13.80 0.43
C ARG A 228 -11.86 -14.35 1.85
N ALA A 229 -12.60 -13.68 2.71
CA ALA A 229 -12.96 -14.21 4.01
C ALA A 229 -14.29 -14.96 3.85
N LEU A 230 -14.22 -16.28 3.94
CA LEU A 230 -15.38 -17.18 3.94
C LEU A 230 -16.19 -17.05 5.25
#